data_d10e72f34841eec7e29673a2f08c6325
#
_entry.id   d10e72f34841eec7e29673a2f08c6325
#
_cell.length_a   1.000
_cell.length_b   1.000
_cell.length_c   1.000
_cell.angle_alpha   90.00
_cell.angle_beta   90.00
_cell.angle_gamma   90.00
#
_symmetry.space_group_name_H-M   'P 1'
#
loop_
_entity.id
_entity.type
_entity.pdbx_description
1 polymer ?
#
loop_
_entity_poly.entity_id
_entity_poly.type
_entity_poly.pdbx_seq_one_letter_code
_entity_poly.pdbx_strand_id
1 'polypeptide(L)'
;MNNLKLINTPRDRELLHNLNRLHERLNASNSTNDKVQVLKDFLTPDKELQELVSIMYNPYMQFGVTWKNILKREDLDFEFDGRIFDLLKMLSERNITGHSALGCVNNYRRRVGFEFPLSLVFERNLKARADVKLINRVIPGLIPTFDVALANAFEKHAHRIDWDNEEWFYSRKLDGVRVICRIEDRQIKFFSRQGKEFHTLGEVAKDLKDHILHTENLVLDGELCIVDKNGDEDFQSVIKEIRRKDHTINSPRFKVFDCLTTEEFDSGTSERTMMERWTWFMRTLGQECLIDDAFSIDPVTHNAVINEEDVLSILDVADEA
;
A
#
# COMPACT_ATOMS: atom_id res chain seq x y z
N MET A 1 26.38 12.83 27.50
CA MET A 1 25.77 13.23 26.22
C MET A 1 26.75 13.43 25.07
N ASN A 2 27.95 13.98 25.28
CA ASN A 2 28.91 14.24 24.16
C ASN A 2 29.51 12.98 23.49
N ASN A 3 29.62 11.82 24.16
CA ASN A 3 30.26 10.65 23.57
C ASN A 3 29.43 9.92 22.49
N LEU A 4 28.11 9.98 22.56
CA LEU A 4 27.21 9.38 21.53
C LEU A 4 27.27 10.14 20.19
N LYS A 5 27.34 11.46 20.24
CA LYS A 5 27.54 12.30 19.03
C LYS A 5 28.83 11.95 18.30
N LEU A 6 29.92 11.70 19.03
CA LEU A 6 31.24 11.39 18.48
C LEU A 6 31.29 10.01 17.78
N ILE A 7 30.46 9.06 18.21
CA ILE A 7 30.43 7.70 17.65
C ILE A 7 29.43 7.58 16.49
N ASN A 8 28.27 8.18 16.61
CA ASN A 8 27.18 8.02 15.66
C ASN A 8 27.39 8.77 14.33
N THR A 9 27.99 9.95 14.37
CA THR A 9 28.18 10.78 13.15
C THR A 9 29.11 10.14 12.10
N PRO A 10 30.29 9.58 12.43
CA PRO A 10 31.13 8.89 11.46
C PRO A 10 30.44 7.69 10.81
N ARG A 11 29.72 6.89 11.60
CA ARG A 11 29.01 5.70 11.13
C ARG A 11 27.89 6.05 10.15
N ASP A 12 27.10 7.07 10.45
CA ASP A 12 26.06 7.55 9.56
C ASP A 12 26.64 8.23 8.31
N ARG A 13 27.80 8.89 8.40
CA ARG A 13 28.52 9.41 7.23
C ARG A 13 28.97 8.30 6.29
N GLU A 14 29.49 7.21 6.83
CA GLU A 14 29.89 6.04 6.05
C GLU A 14 28.66 5.40 5.37
N LEU A 15 27.56 5.21 6.09
CA LEU A 15 26.30 4.69 5.55
C LEU A 15 25.76 5.57 4.41
N LEU A 16 25.71 6.88 4.60
CA LEU A 16 25.25 7.83 3.57
C LEU A 16 26.23 7.90 2.38
N HIS A 17 27.52 7.74 2.61
CA HIS A 17 28.51 7.60 1.53
C HIS A 17 28.26 6.33 0.71
N ASN A 18 27.98 5.20 1.36
CA ASN A 18 27.64 3.95 0.68
C ASN A 18 26.32 4.06 -0.10
N LEU A 19 25.32 4.74 0.44
CA LEU A 19 24.07 5.04 -0.28
C LEU A 19 24.33 5.89 -1.54
N ASN A 20 25.20 6.89 -1.45
CA ASN A 20 25.58 7.72 -2.60
C ASN A 20 26.31 6.88 -3.68
N ARG A 21 27.26 6.05 -3.27
CA ARG A 21 27.97 5.14 -4.19
C ARG A 21 26.99 4.14 -4.85
N LEU A 22 26.06 3.60 -4.10
CA LEU A 22 25.01 2.74 -4.65
C LEU A 22 24.21 3.47 -5.74
N HIS A 23 23.76 4.72 -5.46
CA HIS A 23 23.07 5.55 -6.44
C HIS A 23 23.90 5.77 -7.71
N GLU A 24 25.15 6.17 -7.58
CA GLU A 24 26.06 6.41 -8.71
C GLU A 24 26.27 5.16 -9.57
N ARG A 25 26.51 4.02 -8.92
CA ARG A 25 26.72 2.74 -9.61
C ARG A 25 25.47 2.25 -10.32
N LEU A 26 24.28 2.43 -9.74
CA LEU A 26 23.00 2.08 -10.37
C LEU A 26 22.70 2.96 -11.59
N ASN A 27 23.15 4.20 -11.61
CA ASN A 27 22.97 5.11 -12.73
C ASN A 27 24.05 4.97 -13.82
N ALA A 28 25.13 4.23 -13.57
CA ALA A 28 26.18 3.98 -14.55
C ALA A 28 25.74 3.10 -15.73
N SER A 29 24.64 2.34 -15.57
CA SER A 29 24.08 1.47 -16.62
C SER A 29 22.56 1.51 -16.65
N ASN A 30 21.97 1.37 -17.85
CA ASN A 30 20.55 1.17 -18.03
C ASN A 30 20.15 -0.31 -18.03
N SER A 31 21.11 -1.22 -18.04
CA SER A 31 20.89 -2.67 -18.03
C SER A 31 20.29 -3.13 -16.71
N THR A 32 19.19 -3.87 -16.76
CA THR A 32 18.58 -4.46 -15.57
C THR A 32 19.52 -5.48 -14.90
N ASN A 33 20.26 -6.26 -15.67
CA ASN A 33 21.20 -7.24 -15.12
C ASN A 33 22.37 -6.59 -14.39
N ASP A 34 22.90 -5.48 -14.93
CA ASP A 34 23.95 -4.72 -14.27
C ASP A 34 23.45 -4.13 -12.94
N LYS A 35 22.21 -3.61 -12.92
CA LYS A 35 21.60 -3.09 -11.70
C LYS A 35 21.37 -4.18 -10.65
N VAL A 36 20.98 -5.38 -11.07
CA VAL A 36 20.87 -6.55 -10.16
C VAL A 36 22.22 -6.85 -9.52
N GLN A 37 23.30 -6.86 -10.34
CA GLN A 37 24.64 -7.11 -9.82
C GLN A 37 25.08 -6.02 -8.84
N VAL A 38 24.87 -4.75 -9.19
CA VAL A 38 25.19 -3.60 -8.30
C VAL A 38 24.43 -3.69 -6.98
N LEU A 39 23.13 -3.95 -7.02
CA LEU A 39 22.31 -4.12 -5.80
C LEU A 39 22.87 -5.27 -4.93
N LYS A 40 23.23 -6.39 -5.56
CA LYS A 40 23.82 -7.53 -4.86
C LYS A 40 25.15 -7.18 -4.21
N ASP A 41 26.03 -6.52 -4.92
CA ASP A 41 27.37 -6.15 -4.44
C ASP A 41 27.34 -5.16 -3.26
N PHE A 42 26.34 -4.28 -3.24
CA PHE A 42 26.20 -3.27 -2.17
C PHE A 42 25.34 -3.74 -1.01
N LEU A 43 24.18 -4.35 -1.29
CA LEU A 43 23.23 -4.68 -0.24
C LEU A 43 23.57 -5.98 0.49
N THR A 44 24.13 -7.00 -0.20
CA THR A 44 24.40 -8.28 0.47
C THR A 44 25.41 -8.17 1.62
N PRO A 45 26.53 -7.45 1.49
CA PRO A 45 27.52 -7.33 2.55
C PRO A 45 27.18 -6.28 3.61
N ASP A 46 26.35 -5.27 3.29
CA ASP A 46 26.07 -4.13 4.17
C ASP A 46 24.65 -4.17 4.74
N LYS A 47 24.51 -4.71 5.95
CA LYS A 47 23.21 -4.85 6.63
C LYS A 47 22.57 -3.51 7.00
N GLU A 48 23.36 -2.48 7.33
CA GLU A 48 22.80 -1.16 7.60
C GLU A 48 22.28 -0.48 6.33
N LEU A 49 22.99 -0.66 5.21
CA LEU A 49 22.48 -0.17 3.93
C LEU A 49 21.21 -0.92 3.47
N GLN A 50 21.14 -2.25 3.72
CA GLN A 50 19.90 -3.01 3.51
C GLN A 50 18.74 -2.41 4.31
N GLU A 51 18.95 -2.20 5.61
CA GLU A 51 17.93 -1.65 6.52
C GLU A 51 17.50 -0.26 6.06
N LEU A 52 18.43 0.63 5.71
CA LEU A 52 18.13 1.96 5.22
C LEU A 52 17.31 1.91 3.92
N VAL A 53 17.70 1.09 2.95
CA VAL A 53 16.96 0.89 1.70
C VAL A 53 15.58 0.30 1.95
N SER A 54 15.48 -0.66 2.88
CA SER A 54 14.18 -1.22 3.29
C SER A 54 13.26 -0.12 3.84
N ILE A 55 13.74 0.69 4.77
CA ILE A 55 12.98 1.81 5.34
C ILE A 55 12.58 2.84 4.26
N MET A 56 13.47 3.17 3.34
CA MET A 56 13.19 4.10 2.25
C MET A 56 12.02 3.66 1.38
N TYR A 57 11.92 2.37 1.09
CA TYR A 57 10.89 1.82 0.19
C TYR A 57 9.70 1.21 0.92
N ASN A 58 9.73 1.07 2.26
CA ASN A 58 8.66 0.45 3.04
C ASN A 58 7.35 1.25 2.92
N PRO A 59 6.29 0.73 2.30
CA PRO A 59 5.06 1.46 2.07
C PRO A 59 4.33 1.84 3.38
N TYR A 60 4.58 1.10 4.46
CA TYR A 60 3.94 1.30 5.77
C TYR A 60 4.60 2.40 6.61
N MET A 61 5.82 2.82 6.28
CA MET A 61 6.53 3.88 6.99
C MET A 61 6.34 5.23 6.29
N GLN A 62 5.95 6.26 7.02
CA GLN A 62 5.80 7.61 6.48
C GLN A 62 6.43 8.63 7.42
N PHE A 63 7.30 9.47 6.89
CA PHE A 63 8.07 10.42 7.70
C PHE A 63 7.33 11.74 7.97
N GLY A 64 6.25 12.04 7.23
CA GLY A 64 5.46 13.27 7.39
C GLY A 64 6.21 14.55 7.04
N VAL A 65 7.43 14.46 6.49
CA VAL A 65 8.26 15.55 5.98
C VAL A 65 8.71 15.25 4.57
N THR A 66 8.90 16.28 3.76
CA THR A 66 9.45 16.17 2.40
C THR A 66 10.77 16.92 2.32
N TRP A 67 11.68 16.49 1.45
CA TRP A 67 12.95 17.18 1.25
C TRP A 67 12.77 18.68 0.95
N LYS A 68 11.80 19.01 0.11
CA LYS A 68 11.43 20.39 -0.21
C LYS A 68 11.06 21.20 1.04
N ASN A 69 10.28 20.62 1.96
CA ASN A 69 9.87 21.33 3.18
C ASN A 69 11.03 21.46 4.19
N ILE A 70 11.93 20.49 4.24
CA ILE A 70 13.16 20.52 5.05
C ILE A 70 14.01 21.73 4.61
N LEU A 71 14.26 21.87 3.31
CA LEU A 71 15.05 22.98 2.76
C LEU A 71 14.33 24.33 2.92
N LYS A 72 13.00 24.38 2.76
CA LYS A 72 12.23 25.63 2.93
C LYS A 72 12.29 26.18 4.36
N ARG A 73 12.53 25.32 5.35
CA ARG A 73 12.56 25.69 6.78
C ARG A 73 13.91 25.38 7.40
N GLU A 74 14.98 25.76 6.72
CA GLU A 74 16.36 25.65 7.23
C GLU A 74 16.61 26.49 8.48
N ASP A 75 15.76 27.46 8.76
CA ASP A 75 15.77 28.26 9.97
C ASP A 75 15.50 27.44 11.24
N LEU A 76 14.80 26.32 11.11
CA LEU A 76 14.51 25.44 12.24
C LEU A 76 15.70 24.54 12.56
N ASP A 77 16.10 24.51 13.82
CA ASP A 77 17.19 23.71 14.35
C ASP A 77 16.86 23.26 15.78
N PHE A 78 16.55 21.97 15.93
CA PHE A 78 16.27 21.36 17.23
C PHE A 78 17.26 20.24 17.49
N GLU A 79 17.80 20.21 18.70
CA GLU A 79 18.83 19.24 19.06
C GLU A 79 18.38 17.78 18.83
N PHE A 80 19.20 17.03 18.12
CA PHE A 80 18.99 15.61 17.85
C PHE A 80 20.34 14.88 17.81
N ASP A 81 20.58 13.94 18.72
CA ASP A 81 21.84 13.23 18.90
C ASP A 81 21.82 11.78 18.37
N GLY A 82 20.64 11.28 17.92
CA GLY A 82 20.47 9.93 17.42
C GLY A 82 21.11 9.68 16.06
N ARG A 83 21.03 8.41 15.62
CA ARG A 83 21.38 7.97 14.28
C ARG A 83 20.23 8.22 13.29
N ILE A 84 20.52 8.01 11.99
CA ILE A 84 19.47 8.12 10.95
C ILE A 84 18.27 7.21 11.25
N PHE A 85 18.51 5.99 11.72
CA PHE A 85 17.43 5.04 12.04
C PHE A 85 16.53 5.53 13.17
N ASP A 86 17.11 6.12 14.22
CA ASP A 86 16.33 6.71 15.32
C ASP A 86 15.46 7.87 14.83
N LEU A 87 16.01 8.73 13.96
CA LEU A 87 15.29 9.84 13.36
C LEU A 87 14.11 9.36 12.51
N LEU A 88 14.35 8.41 11.61
CA LEU A 88 13.32 7.85 10.72
C LEU A 88 12.23 7.12 11.53
N LYS A 89 12.59 6.42 12.59
CA LYS A 89 11.66 5.79 13.52
C LYS A 89 10.79 6.83 14.22
N MET A 90 11.38 7.86 14.83
CA MET A 90 10.62 8.92 15.51
C MET A 90 9.64 9.63 14.56
N LEU A 91 10.02 9.83 13.29
CA LEU A 91 9.17 10.42 12.27
C LEU A 91 8.02 9.48 11.88
N SER A 92 8.30 8.21 11.67
CA SER A 92 7.28 7.23 11.23
C SER A 92 6.26 6.92 12.33
N GLU A 93 6.70 6.85 13.59
CA GLU A 93 5.84 6.68 14.76
C GLU A 93 5.12 7.98 15.20
N ARG A 94 5.39 9.10 14.49
CA ARG A 94 4.81 10.41 14.79
C ARG A 94 5.20 10.97 16.17
N ASN A 95 6.32 10.50 16.75
CA ASN A 95 6.86 11.02 18.02
C ASN A 95 7.31 12.47 17.88
N ILE A 96 7.75 12.85 16.67
CA ILE A 96 8.00 14.25 16.28
C ILE A 96 7.23 14.59 15.01
N THR A 97 6.66 15.80 14.94
CA THR A 97 5.85 16.27 13.80
C THR A 97 6.04 17.76 13.56
N GLY A 98 5.57 18.27 12.41
CA GLY A 98 5.57 19.71 12.10
C GLY A 98 6.95 20.36 12.23
N HIS A 99 7.05 21.45 12.96
CA HIS A 99 8.28 22.20 13.14
C HIS A 99 9.35 21.40 13.88
N SER A 100 8.96 20.60 14.88
CA SER A 100 9.92 19.76 15.62
C SER A 100 10.57 18.72 14.71
N ALA A 101 9.81 18.09 13.83
CA ALA A 101 10.33 17.14 12.85
C ALA A 101 11.32 17.84 11.89
N LEU A 102 10.95 18.99 11.33
CA LEU A 102 11.83 19.74 10.43
C LEU A 102 13.11 20.20 11.11
N GLY A 103 13.01 20.69 12.36
CA GLY A 103 14.19 21.14 13.14
C GLY A 103 15.15 19.99 13.46
N CYS A 104 14.65 18.82 13.90
CA CYS A 104 15.49 17.66 14.17
C CYS A 104 16.18 17.14 12.88
N VAL A 105 15.45 17.12 11.76
CA VAL A 105 16.04 16.70 10.47
C VAL A 105 17.12 17.69 10.01
N ASN A 106 16.90 18.99 10.16
CA ASN A 106 17.89 20.02 9.81
C ASN A 106 19.14 19.94 10.71
N ASN A 107 18.98 19.72 12.01
CA ASN A 107 20.09 19.48 12.92
C ASN A 107 20.92 18.27 12.50
N TYR A 108 20.25 17.14 12.23
CA TYR A 108 20.88 15.94 11.73
C TYR A 108 21.62 16.18 10.40
N ARG A 109 20.96 16.83 9.43
CA ARG A 109 21.52 17.19 8.12
C ARG A 109 22.84 17.97 8.23
N ARG A 110 22.86 19.02 9.04
CA ARG A 110 24.06 19.85 9.27
C ARG A 110 25.18 19.05 9.93
N ARG A 111 24.84 18.16 10.85
CA ARG A 111 25.80 17.32 11.56
C ARG A 111 26.48 16.30 10.65
N VAL A 112 25.73 15.64 9.76
CA VAL A 112 26.30 14.61 8.88
C VAL A 112 26.89 15.18 7.59
N GLY A 113 26.35 16.26 7.04
CA GLY A 113 26.89 16.98 5.89
C GLY A 113 26.72 16.29 4.53
N PHE A 114 25.83 15.30 4.41
CA PHE A 114 25.56 14.53 3.17
C PHE A 114 24.17 14.86 2.63
N GLU A 115 24.01 16.03 1.99
CA GLU A 115 22.69 16.51 1.56
C GLU A 115 22.05 15.63 0.48
N PHE A 116 22.79 15.27 -0.57
CA PHE A 116 22.22 14.51 -1.67
C PHE A 116 21.76 13.12 -1.25
N PRO A 117 22.54 12.26 -0.56
CA PRO A 117 22.06 10.99 -0.07
C PRO A 117 20.87 11.12 0.88
N LEU A 118 20.84 12.15 1.74
CA LEU A 118 19.68 12.42 2.59
C LEU A 118 18.43 12.77 1.78
N SER A 119 18.58 13.48 0.66
CA SER A 119 17.44 13.73 -0.23
C SER A 119 16.83 12.43 -0.76
N LEU A 120 17.65 11.44 -1.11
CA LEU A 120 17.17 10.12 -1.54
C LEU A 120 16.34 9.43 -0.44
N VAL A 121 16.79 9.53 0.83
CA VAL A 121 16.10 8.96 1.98
C VAL A 121 14.73 9.61 2.16
N PHE A 122 14.66 10.95 2.22
CA PHE A 122 13.40 11.66 2.47
C PHE A 122 12.44 11.71 1.28
N GLU A 123 12.95 11.60 0.06
CA GLU A 123 12.15 11.40 -1.14
C GLU A 123 11.80 9.92 -1.38
N ARG A 124 12.37 9.01 -0.57
CA ARG A 124 12.08 7.57 -0.59
C ARG A 124 12.33 6.94 -1.95
N ASN A 125 13.40 7.34 -2.61
CA ASN A 125 13.69 6.91 -3.98
C ASN A 125 15.18 7.01 -4.28
N LEU A 126 15.78 5.92 -4.74
CA LEU A 126 17.18 5.88 -5.19
C LEU A 126 17.43 6.66 -6.48
N LYS A 127 16.36 7.15 -7.17
CA LYS A 127 16.47 7.88 -8.46
C LYS A 127 17.36 7.19 -9.50
N ALA A 128 17.26 5.88 -9.56
CA ALA A 128 18.14 5.04 -10.37
C ALA A 128 17.38 3.97 -11.17
N ARG A 129 16.04 4.12 -11.36
CA ARG A 129 15.17 3.11 -11.98
C ARG A 129 15.38 1.72 -11.34
N ALA A 130 15.54 1.69 -10.03
CA ALA A 130 15.55 0.49 -9.20
C ALA A 130 14.29 0.51 -8.33
N ASP A 131 13.29 -0.24 -8.73
CA ASP A 131 12.02 -0.35 -8.03
C ASP A 131 12.04 -1.48 -6.98
N VAL A 132 10.96 -1.59 -6.22
CA VAL A 132 10.78 -2.61 -5.18
C VAL A 132 10.95 -4.03 -5.75
N LYS A 133 10.43 -4.29 -6.95
CA LYS A 133 10.53 -5.61 -7.59
C LYS A 133 11.98 -5.98 -7.87
N LEU A 134 12.78 -5.02 -8.36
CA LEU A 134 14.20 -5.26 -8.63
C LEU A 134 14.99 -5.47 -7.33
N ILE A 135 14.70 -4.71 -6.29
CA ILE A 135 15.36 -4.84 -4.98
C ILE A 135 15.01 -6.19 -4.34
N ASN A 136 13.73 -6.57 -4.33
CA ASN A 136 13.28 -7.86 -3.78
C ASN A 136 13.73 -9.06 -4.63
N ARG A 137 14.05 -8.87 -5.91
CA ARG A 137 14.68 -9.92 -6.74
C ARG A 137 16.09 -10.24 -6.25
N VAL A 138 16.80 -9.27 -5.68
CA VAL A 138 18.17 -9.44 -5.15
C VAL A 138 18.14 -9.98 -3.73
N ILE A 139 17.27 -9.43 -2.88
CA ILE A 139 17.08 -9.85 -1.49
C ILE A 139 15.57 -10.07 -1.30
N PRO A 140 15.09 -11.31 -1.44
CA PRO A 140 13.68 -11.62 -1.32
C PRO A 140 13.09 -11.15 0.00
N GLY A 141 11.98 -10.43 -0.05
CA GLY A 141 11.26 -9.93 1.13
C GLY A 141 11.94 -8.78 1.89
N LEU A 142 13.01 -8.18 1.34
CA LEU A 142 13.66 -7.03 1.99
C LEU A 142 12.69 -5.86 2.18
N ILE A 143 11.89 -5.58 1.17
CA ILE A 143 10.87 -4.55 1.22
C ILE A 143 9.52 -5.24 1.27
N PRO A 144 8.72 -4.99 2.33
CA PRO A 144 7.39 -5.55 2.38
C PRO A 144 6.56 -5.02 1.20
N THR A 145 5.86 -5.92 0.53
CA THR A 145 4.91 -5.59 -0.53
C THR A 145 3.50 -5.87 -0.06
N PHE A 146 2.58 -5.08 -0.56
CA PHE A 146 1.16 -5.30 -0.39
C PHE A 146 0.59 -5.51 -1.79
N ASP A 147 0.62 -6.76 -2.22
CA ASP A 147 0.23 -7.12 -3.58
C ASP A 147 -1.28 -7.41 -3.61
N VAL A 148 -1.97 -6.76 -4.53
CA VAL A 148 -3.38 -6.96 -4.80
C VAL A 148 -3.55 -7.33 -6.27
N ALA A 149 -4.56 -8.16 -6.58
CA ALA A 149 -4.89 -8.47 -7.95
C ALA A 149 -5.24 -7.21 -8.75
N LEU A 150 -4.70 -7.09 -9.95
CA LEU A 150 -4.95 -5.96 -10.84
C LEU A 150 -5.62 -6.44 -12.13
N ALA A 151 -6.64 -5.71 -12.56
CA ALA A 151 -7.27 -5.95 -13.85
C ALA A 151 -6.32 -5.57 -15.01
N ASN A 152 -6.38 -6.36 -16.06
CA ASN A 152 -5.78 -6.07 -17.36
C ASN A 152 -6.87 -5.56 -18.31
N ALA A 153 -6.48 -4.81 -19.33
CA ALA A 153 -7.42 -4.38 -20.37
C ALA A 153 -7.87 -5.60 -21.20
N PHE A 154 -9.18 -5.75 -21.36
CA PHE A 154 -9.78 -6.89 -22.07
C PHE A 154 -9.23 -7.03 -23.48
N GLU A 155 -9.19 -5.95 -24.26
CA GLU A 155 -8.76 -5.93 -25.65
C GLU A 155 -7.32 -6.48 -25.86
N LYS A 156 -6.48 -6.32 -24.83
CA LYS A 156 -5.08 -6.79 -24.87
C LYS A 156 -4.91 -8.23 -24.43
N HIS A 157 -5.86 -8.74 -23.69
CA HIS A 157 -5.74 -10.02 -22.99
C HIS A 157 -6.85 -11.02 -23.31
N ALA A 158 -7.85 -10.68 -24.14
CA ALA A 158 -8.96 -11.55 -24.55
C ALA A 158 -8.46 -12.91 -25.11
N HIS A 159 -7.35 -12.90 -25.84
CA HIS A 159 -6.72 -14.12 -26.38
C HIS A 159 -6.25 -15.14 -25.33
N ARG A 160 -6.24 -14.77 -24.04
CA ARG A 160 -5.84 -15.65 -22.93
C ARG A 160 -7.04 -16.33 -22.26
N ILE A 161 -8.25 -15.96 -22.65
CA ILE A 161 -9.49 -16.49 -22.10
C ILE A 161 -9.81 -17.79 -22.78
N ASP A 162 -9.98 -18.85 -22.02
CA ASP A 162 -10.44 -20.16 -22.49
C ASP A 162 -11.95 -20.28 -22.22
N TRP A 163 -12.74 -19.87 -23.22
CA TRP A 163 -14.20 -19.89 -23.14
C TRP A 163 -14.81 -21.29 -23.05
N ASP A 164 -14.07 -22.32 -23.48
CA ASP A 164 -14.57 -23.71 -23.53
C ASP A 164 -14.37 -24.43 -22.20
N ASN A 165 -13.35 -24.07 -21.42
CA ASN A 165 -12.95 -24.82 -20.23
C ASN A 165 -12.99 -23.98 -18.94
N GLU A 166 -13.19 -22.67 -19.01
CA GLU A 166 -13.20 -21.78 -17.88
C GLU A 166 -14.54 -21.03 -17.76
N GLU A 167 -14.99 -20.80 -16.52
CA GLU A 167 -16.14 -19.96 -16.23
C GLU A 167 -15.70 -18.52 -16.01
N TRP A 168 -16.31 -17.59 -16.75
CA TRP A 168 -16.01 -16.17 -16.70
C TRP A 168 -17.20 -15.35 -16.23
N PHE A 169 -16.91 -14.27 -15.51
CA PHE A 169 -17.91 -13.40 -14.92
C PHE A 169 -17.52 -11.94 -15.14
N TYR A 170 -18.53 -11.09 -15.26
CA TYR A 170 -18.36 -9.66 -15.24
C TYR A 170 -19.05 -9.03 -14.01
N SER A 171 -18.56 -7.89 -13.60
CA SER A 171 -19.18 -7.04 -12.61
C SER A 171 -19.04 -5.58 -13.00
N ARG A 172 -19.92 -4.73 -12.45
CA ARG A 172 -19.83 -3.28 -12.64
C ARG A 172 -18.47 -2.77 -12.11
N LYS A 173 -17.81 -1.90 -12.88
CA LYS A 173 -16.67 -1.14 -12.38
C LYS A 173 -17.18 -0.06 -11.42
N LEU A 174 -16.79 -0.17 -10.16
CA LEU A 174 -17.18 0.76 -9.13
C LEU A 174 -16.30 2.01 -9.16
N ASP A 175 -16.86 3.17 -8.78
CA ASP A 175 -16.14 4.43 -8.69
C ASP A 175 -15.96 4.84 -7.22
N GLY A 176 -14.97 4.25 -6.58
CA GLY A 176 -14.67 4.42 -5.18
C GLY A 176 -13.17 4.36 -4.88
N VAL A 177 -12.85 3.96 -3.67
CA VAL A 177 -11.47 3.73 -3.23
C VAL A 177 -11.31 2.27 -2.85
N ARG A 178 -10.40 1.56 -3.50
CA ARG A 178 -10.12 0.16 -3.16
C ARG A 178 -9.66 0.04 -1.72
N VAL A 179 -10.31 -0.86 -1.01
CA VAL A 179 -10.06 -1.20 0.40
C VAL A 179 -9.86 -2.70 0.52
N ILE A 180 -8.75 -3.08 1.14
CA ILE A 180 -8.49 -4.44 1.58
C ILE A 180 -8.79 -4.48 3.07
N CYS A 181 -9.79 -5.24 3.46
CA CYS A 181 -10.13 -5.49 4.85
C CYS A 181 -9.50 -6.80 5.29
N ARG A 182 -8.57 -6.76 6.24
CA ARG A 182 -7.95 -7.94 6.83
C ARG A 182 -8.56 -8.20 8.20
N ILE A 183 -9.10 -9.39 8.38
CA ILE A 183 -9.64 -9.88 9.65
C ILE A 183 -8.73 -11.02 10.11
N GLU A 184 -8.04 -10.80 11.22
CA GLU A 184 -7.05 -11.72 11.76
C GLU A 184 -7.06 -11.63 13.29
N ASP A 185 -7.14 -12.77 13.97
CA ASP A 185 -7.21 -12.83 15.44
C ASP A 185 -8.30 -11.92 16.05
N ARG A 186 -9.44 -11.83 15.38
CA ARG A 186 -10.58 -10.93 15.70
C ARG A 186 -10.27 -9.43 15.61
N GLN A 187 -9.16 -9.07 15.01
CA GLN A 187 -8.83 -7.68 14.69
C GLN A 187 -9.20 -7.38 13.25
N ILE A 188 -9.85 -6.24 13.04
CA ILE A 188 -10.25 -5.76 11.72
C ILE A 188 -9.39 -4.56 11.39
N LYS A 189 -8.68 -4.63 10.26
CA LYS A 189 -7.85 -3.56 9.73
C LYS A 189 -8.17 -3.33 8.26
N PHE A 190 -8.14 -2.08 7.84
CA PHE A 190 -8.42 -1.68 6.47
C PHE A 190 -7.19 -1.05 5.84
N PHE A 191 -6.88 -1.45 4.61
CA PHE A 191 -5.70 -0.98 3.90
C PHE A 191 -6.06 -0.48 2.51
N SER A 192 -5.35 0.54 2.05
CA SER A 192 -5.38 0.95 0.66
C SER A 192 -4.71 -0.10 -0.24
N ARG A 193 -4.91 0.01 -1.55
CA ARG A 193 -4.20 -0.77 -2.57
C ARG A 193 -2.66 -0.81 -2.40
N GLN A 194 -2.09 0.16 -1.70
CA GLN A 194 -0.65 0.26 -1.44
C GLN A 194 -0.28 -0.15 -0.01
N GLY A 195 -1.21 -0.74 0.75
CA GLY A 195 -0.98 -1.18 2.12
C GLY A 195 -1.00 -0.08 3.17
N LYS A 196 -1.43 1.15 2.82
CA LYS A 196 -1.61 2.19 3.82
C LYS A 196 -2.90 1.95 4.62
N GLU A 197 -2.79 1.91 5.93
CA GLU A 197 -3.95 1.70 6.81
C GLU A 197 -4.91 2.89 6.80
N PHE A 198 -6.21 2.58 6.79
CA PHE A 198 -7.31 3.51 6.96
C PHE A 198 -7.93 3.35 8.35
N HIS A 199 -8.20 4.47 9.01
CA HIS A 199 -8.78 4.48 10.36
C HIS A 199 -10.19 5.08 10.41
N THR A 200 -10.78 5.38 9.26
CA THR A 200 -12.05 6.10 9.12
C THR A 200 -13.27 5.19 8.93
N LEU A 201 -13.06 3.86 8.92
CA LEU A 201 -14.06 2.85 8.57
C LEU A 201 -14.67 2.17 9.82
N GLY A 202 -14.95 2.95 10.85
CA GLY A 202 -15.51 2.43 12.12
C GLY A 202 -16.89 1.78 11.99
N GLU A 203 -17.77 2.28 11.11
CA GLU A 203 -19.08 1.68 10.84
C GLU A 203 -18.94 0.31 10.17
N VAL A 204 -18.11 0.20 9.12
CA VAL A 204 -17.81 -1.08 8.46
C VAL A 204 -17.21 -2.09 9.44
N ALA A 205 -16.27 -1.63 10.29
CA ALA A 205 -15.67 -2.49 11.31
C ALA A 205 -16.69 -3.01 12.31
N LYS A 206 -17.69 -2.20 12.69
CA LYS A 206 -18.76 -2.60 13.59
C LYS A 206 -19.63 -3.68 12.95
N ASP A 207 -20.11 -3.45 11.72
CA ASP A 207 -20.95 -4.39 11.02
C ASP A 207 -20.22 -5.73 10.79
N LEU A 208 -18.93 -5.70 10.41
CA LEU A 208 -18.14 -6.91 10.29
C LEU A 208 -18.00 -7.65 11.62
N LYS A 209 -17.84 -6.94 12.74
CA LYS A 209 -17.76 -7.56 14.07
C LYS A 209 -19.03 -8.31 14.43
N ASP A 210 -20.15 -7.74 14.11
CA ASP A 210 -21.45 -8.29 14.51
C ASP A 210 -21.80 -9.56 13.69
N HIS A 211 -21.25 -9.69 12.47
CA HIS A 211 -21.65 -10.74 11.54
C HIS A 211 -20.55 -11.76 11.16
N ILE A 212 -19.30 -11.37 11.09
CA ILE A 212 -18.22 -12.20 10.53
C ILE A 212 -17.20 -12.70 11.57
N LEU A 213 -17.18 -12.14 12.78
CA LEU A 213 -16.13 -12.42 13.78
C LEU A 213 -16.06 -13.86 14.32
N HIS A 214 -16.95 -14.73 13.93
CA HIS A 214 -16.96 -16.14 14.34
C HIS A 214 -16.24 -17.05 13.35
N THR A 215 -15.68 -16.47 12.30
CA THR A 215 -15.04 -17.20 11.20
C THR A 215 -13.51 -17.18 11.29
N GLU A 216 -12.91 -17.92 10.39
CA GLU A 216 -11.47 -17.99 10.17
C GLU A 216 -10.87 -16.64 9.80
N ASN A 217 -9.54 -16.51 9.89
CA ASN A 217 -8.81 -15.33 9.39
C ASN A 217 -9.05 -15.17 7.88
N LEU A 218 -9.52 -13.99 7.48
CA LEU A 218 -9.90 -13.73 6.09
C LEU A 218 -9.54 -12.32 5.63
N VAL A 219 -9.49 -12.15 4.33
CA VAL A 219 -9.28 -10.87 3.66
C VAL A 219 -10.44 -10.62 2.71
N LEU A 220 -11.11 -9.48 2.88
CA LEU A 220 -12.11 -8.99 1.95
C LEU A 220 -11.49 -7.94 1.04
N ASP A 221 -11.64 -8.12 -0.26
CA ASP A 221 -11.19 -7.17 -1.27
C ASP A 221 -12.40 -6.50 -1.90
N GLY A 222 -12.42 -5.18 -1.85
CA GLY A 222 -13.59 -4.43 -2.29
C GLY A 222 -13.29 -2.96 -2.57
N GLU A 223 -14.35 -2.25 -2.90
CA GLU A 223 -14.35 -0.82 -3.15
C GLU A 223 -15.18 -0.10 -2.08
N LEU A 224 -14.61 0.92 -1.46
CA LEU A 224 -15.36 1.81 -0.59
C LEU A 224 -16.02 2.90 -1.43
N CYS A 225 -17.32 2.96 -1.36
CA CYS A 225 -18.13 3.97 -2.03
C CYS A 225 -18.89 4.83 -1.01
N ILE A 226 -19.14 6.08 -1.34
CA ILE A 226 -20.14 6.94 -0.73
C ILE A 226 -21.12 7.26 -1.85
N VAL A 227 -22.41 7.11 -1.58
CA VAL A 227 -23.45 7.44 -2.55
C VAL A 227 -24.05 8.80 -2.24
N ASP A 228 -24.38 9.54 -3.28
CA ASP A 228 -25.06 10.82 -3.17
C ASP A 228 -26.57 10.62 -2.93
N LYS A 229 -27.34 11.73 -2.94
CA LYS A 229 -28.79 11.71 -2.72
C LYS A 229 -29.56 10.95 -3.81
N ASN A 230 -28.97 10.77 -4.99
CA ASN A 230 -29.58 10.10 -6.12
C ASN A 230 -29.21 8.60 -6.15
N GLY A 231 -28.28 8.16 -5.28
CA GLY A 231 -27.74 6.83 -5.26
C GLY A 231 -26.48 6.64 -6.14
N ASP A 232 -25.95 7.73 -6.71
CA ASP A 232 -24.74 7.71 -7.53
C ASP A 232 -23.48 7.71 -6.66
N GLU A 233 -22.41 7.04 -7.12
CA GLU A 233 -21.14 6.95 -6.43
C GLU A 233 -20.38 8.28 -6.53
N ASP A 234 -20.02 8.86 -5.36
CA ASP A 234 -19.26 10.11 -5.25
C ASP A 234 -17.80 9.85 -4.85
N PHE A 235 -16.96 9.63 -5.86
CA PHE A 235 -15.52 9.40 -5.68
C PHE A 235 -14.80 10.54 -4.94
N GLN A 236 -15.18 11.80 -5.21
CA GLN A 236 -14.53 12.95 -4.57
C GLN A 236 -14.81 12.98 -3.06
N SER A 237 -16.02 12.65 -2.66
CA SER A 237 -16.39 12.52 -1.26
C SER A 237 -15.63 11.39 -0.58
N VAL A 238 -15.49 10.23 -1.21
CA VAL A 238 -14.70 9.12 -0.63
C VAL A 238 -13.25 9.54 -0.39
N ILE A 239 -12.59 10.13 -1.40
CA ILE A 239 -11.18 10.58 -1.28
C ILE A 239 -11.01 11.62 -0.18
N LYS A 240 -11.94 12.52 -0.02
CA LYS A 240 -11.92 13.56 1.01
C LYS A 240 -12.07 12.97 2.41
N GLU A 241 -13.03 12.07 2.59
CA GLU A 241 -13.39 11.54 3.91
C GLU A 241 -12.39 10.46 4.39
N ILE A 242 -11.92 9.56 3.53
CA ILE A 242 -11.06 8.42 3.91
C ILE A 242 -9.69 8.83 4.46
N ARG A 243 -9.23 10.04 4.12
CA ARG A 243 -7.91 10.58 4.53
C ARG A 243 -7.98 11.46 5.78
N ARG A 244 -9.16 11.74 6.29
CA ARG A 244 -9.31 12.58 7.50
C ARG A 244 -8.78 11.83 8.72
N LYS A 245 -8.25 12.60 9.69
CA LYS A 245 -7.85 12.07 10.99
C LYS A 245 -8.99 12.24 11.97
N ASP A 246 -9.06 11.35 12.95
CA ASP A 246 -10.04 11.41 14.05
C ASP A 246 -11.48 11.58 13.53
N HIS A 247 -11.82 10.82 12.49
CA HIS A 247 -13.08 10.88 11.79
C HIS A 247 -13.56 9.47 11.44
N THR A 248 -14.85 9.26 11.48
CA THR A 248 -15.53 8.06 10.94
C THR A 248 -16.42 8.49 9.78
N ILE A 249 -16.33 7.80 8.67
CA ILE A 249 -17.19 8.05 7.51
C ILE A 249 -18.60 7.63 7.85
N ASN A 250 -19.56 8.51 7.58
CA ASN A 250 -20.98 8.23 7.77
C ASN A 250 -21.55 7.51 6.55
N SER A 251 -22.33 6.47 6.78
CA SER A 251 -22.99 5.66 5.74
C SER A 251 -22.04 5.21 4.63
N PRO A 252 -20.88 4.61 4.97
CA PRO A 252 -19.99 4.05 3.98
C PRO A 252 -20.61 2.80 3.36
N ARG A 253 -20.33 2.54 2.08
CA ARG A 253 -20.73 1.29 1.41
C ARG A 253 -19.45 0.56 0.99
N PHE A 254 -19.11 -0.52 1.67
CA PHE A 254 -17.98 -1.36 1.33
C PHE A 254 -18.45 -2.47 0.40
N LYS A 255 -18.28 -2.27 -0.89
CA LYS A 255 -18.69 -3.19 -1.96
C LYS A 255 -17.62 -4.25 -2.17
N VAL A 256 -17.84 -5.44 -1.64
CA VAL A 256 -16.89 -6.56 -1.68
C VAL A 256 -17.05 -7.33 -2.98
N PHE A 257 -15.94 -7.59 -3.66
CA PHE A 257 -15.91 -8.36 -4.91
C PHE A 257 -15.04 -9.62 -4.83
N ASP A 258 -14.21 -9.81 -3.80
CA ASP A 258 -13.48 -11.05 -3.56
C ASP A 258 -13.26 -11.30 -2.06
N CYS A 259 -13.08 -12.59 -1.70
CA CYS A 259 -12.82 -13.02 -0.35
C CYS A 259 -11.80 -14.17 -0.34
N LEU A 260 -10.72 -13.98 0.40
CA LEU A 260 -9.58 -14.89 0.48
C LEU A 260 -9.33 -15.28 1.94
N THR A 261 -8.65 -16.39 2.18
CA THR A 261 -8.00 -16.58 3.48
C THR A 261 -6.77 -15.65 3.58
N THR A 262 -6.27 -15.41 4.80
CA THR A 262 -5.03 -14.65 4.99
C THR A 262 -3.85 -15.30 4.30
N GLU A 263 -3.78 -16.66 4.32
CA GLU A 263 -2.73 -17.42 3.67
C GLU A 263 -2.76 -17.28 2.14
N GLU A 264 -3.95 -17.35 1.53
CA GLU A 264 -4.11 -17.13 0.09
C GLU A 264 -3.71 -15.72 -0.33
N PHE A 265 -4.11 -14.71 0.46
CA PHE A 265 -3.74 -13.33 0.19
C PHE A 265 -2.22 -13.12 0.33
N ASP A 266 -1.61 -13.62 1.40
CA ASP A 266 -0.18 -13.44 1.68
C ASP A 266 0.72 -14.22 0.70
N SER A 267 0.26 -15.39 0.22
CA SER A 267 0.96 -16.16 -0.83
C SER A 267 0.76 -15.59 -2.24
N GLY A 268 -0.28 -14.75 -2.44
CA GLY A 268 -0.67 -14.22 -3.74
C GLY A 268 -1.28 -15.27 -4.68
N THR A 269 -1.70 -16.41 -4.16
CA THR A 269 -2.30 -17.52 -4.93
C THR A 269 -3.47 -18.14 -4.17
N SER A 270 -4.47 -18.60 -4.90
CA SER A 270 -5.57 -19.40 -4.38
C SER A 270 -5.82 -20.58 -5.33
N GLU A 271 -6.02 -21.78 -4.78
CA GLU A 271 -6.46 -22.95 -5.55
C GLU A 271 -7.97 -22.94 -5.79
N ARG A 272 -8.71 -22.10 -5.04
CA ARG A 272 -10.14 -21.94 -5.20
C ARG A 272 -10.45 -21.02 -6.37
N THR A 273 -11.46 -21.39 -7.15
CA THR A 273 -12.02 -20.53 -8.20
C THR A 273 -12.67 -19.27 -7.57
N MET A 274 -12.92 -18.25 -8.38
CA MET A 274 -13.62 -17.03 -7.92
C MET A 274 -14.99 -17.40 -7.35
N MET A 275 -15.76 -18.28 -7.97
CA MET A 275 -17.08 -18.67 -7.50
C MET A 275 -17.06 -19.46 -6.20
N GLU A 276 -16.05 -20.29 -5.97
CA GLU A 276 -15.89 -20.98 -4.69
C GLU A 276 -15.60 -19.98 -3.55
N ARG A 277 -14.70 -19.00 -3.78
CA ARG A 277 -14.43 -17.94 -2.81
C ARG A 277 -15.66 -17.07 -2.57
N TRP A 278 -16.37 -16.71 -3.64
CA TRP A 278 -17.60 -15.93 -3.57
C TRP A 278 -18.72 -16.66 -2.80
N THR A 279 -18.93 -17.93 -3.09
CA THR A 279 -19.91 -18.78 -2.39
C THR A 279 -19.58 -18.89 -0.90
N TRP A 280 -18.30 -19.02 -0.57
CA TRP A 280 -17.84 -19.04 0.82
C TRP A 280 -18.13 -17.70 1.51
N PHE A 281 -17.83 -16.58 0.88
CA PHE A 281 -18.12 -15.25 1.40
C PHE A 281 -19.62 -15.04 1.67
N MET A 282 -20.47 -15.38 0.70
CA MET A 282 -21.93 -15.25 0.84
C MET A 282 -22.50 -16.10 1.98
N ARG A 283 -21.94 -17.29 2.20
CA ARG A 283 -22.32 -18.13 3.35
C ARG A 283 -21.84 -17.55 4.67
N THR A 284 -20.65 -16.96 4.69
CA THR A 284 -20.04 -16.35 5.88
C THR A 284 -20.77 -15.07 6.30
N LEU A 285 -21.17 -14.26 5.33
CA LEU A 285 -21.90 -13.01 5.58
C LEU A 285 -23.33 -13.24 6.10
N GLY A 286 -23.96 -14.35 5.66
CA GLY A 286 -25.33 -14.69 6.04
C GLY A 286 -26.39 -13.93 5.23
N GLN A 287 -27.59 -14.53 5.14
CA GLN A 287 -28.68 -13.94 4.35
C GLN A 287 -29.26 -12.66 4.96
N GLU A 288 -29.20 -12.50 6.27
CA GLU A 288 -29.76 -11.34 6.97
C GLU A 288 -29.07 -10.04 6.57
N CYS A 289 -27.75 -10.10 6.32
CA CYS A 289 -26.95 -8.94 5.90
C CYS A 289 -27.26 -8.47 4.45
N LEU A 290 -27.84 -9.33 3.63
CA LEU A 290 -28.17 -9.03 2.23
C LEU A 290 -29.49 -8.26 2.07
N ILE A 291 -30.28 -8.15 3.13
CA ILE A 291 -31.64 -7.59 3.09
C ILE A 291 -31.69 -6.24 3.82
N ASP A 292 -30.71 -5.93 4.65
CA ASP A 292 -30.69 -4.71 5.44
C ASP A 292 -29.92 -3.58 4.69
N ASP A 293 -30.67 -2.64 4.15
CA ASP A 293 -30.12 -1.45 3.49
C ASP A 293 -29.27 -0.56 4.42
N ALA A 294 -29.37 -0.74 5.73
CA ALA A 294 -28.52 -0.05 6.71
C ALA A 294 -27.16 -0.70 6.89
N PHE A 295 -26.98 -1.93 6.38
CA PHE A 295 -25.71 -2.66 6.48
C PHE A 295 -24.68 -2.07 5.53
N SER A 296 -23.47 -1.80 6.03
CA SER A 296 -22.43 -1.09 5.27
C SER A 296 -21.64 -1.96 4.30
N ILE A 297 -21.92 -3.26 4.21
CA ILE A 297 -21.20 -4.22 3.37
C ILE A 297 -22.13 -4.74 2.27
N ASP A 298 -21.75 -4.46 1.04
CA ASP A 298 -22.49 -4.87 -0.16
C ASP A 298 -21.68 -5.91 -0.95
N PRO A 299 -22.18 -7.12 -1.13
CA PRO A 299 -21.62 -8.05 -2.10
C PRO A 299 -21.81 -7.54 -3.53
N VAL A 300 -20.74 -7.52 -4.32
CA VAL A 300 -20.85 -7.13 -5.74
C VAL A 300 -21.47 -8.25 -6.55
N THR A 301 -22.44 -7.95 -7.39
CA THR A 301 -23.06 -8.93 -8.27
C THR A 301 -22.06 -9.34 -9.37
N HIS A 302 -21.89 -10.65 -9.53
CA HIS A 302 -21.13 -11.28 -10.61
C HIS A 302 -22.09 -11.97 -11.58
N ASN A 303 -22.01 -11.59 -12.84
CA ASN A 303 -22.87 -12.15 -13.89
C ASN A 303 -22.00 -12.99 -14.83
N ALA A 304 -22.47 -14.21 -15.17
CA ALA A 304 -21.76 -15.10 -16.06
C ALA A 304 -21.72 -14.53 -17.49
N VAL A 305 -20.61 -14.77 -18.17
CA VAL A 305 -20.43 -14.56 -19.62
C VAL A 305 -19.91 -15.86 -20.24
N ILE A 306 -20.37 -16.18 -21.43
CA ILE A 306 -20.08 -17.46 -22.06
C ILE A 306 -19.17 -17.35 -23.31
N ASN A 307 -19.01 -16.12 -23.84
CA ASN A 307 -18.18 -15.90 -25.03
C ASN A 307 -17.76 -14.43 -25.14
N GLU A 308 -16.92 -14.13 -26.12
CA GLU A 308 -16.43 -12.78 -26.40
C GLU A 308 -17.55 -11.83 -26.88
N GLU A 309 -18.56 -12.32 -27.62
CA GLU A 309 -19.69 -11.49 -28.09
C GLU A 309 -20.52 -10.96 -26.92
N ASP A 310 -20.71 -11.77 -25.87
CA ASP A 310 -21.40 -11.32 -24.66
C ASP A 310 -20.65 -10.14 -24.02
N VAL A 311 -19.31 -10.25 -23.89
CA VAL A 311 -18.49 -9.18 -23.31
C VAL A 311 -18.56 -7.91 -24.15
N LEU A 312 -18.45 -8.02 -25.47
CA LEU A 312 -18.53 -6.86 -26.38
C LEU A 312 -19.90 -6.18 -26.29
N SER A 313 -20.99 -6.96 -26.27
CA SER A 313 -22.35 -6.43 -26.10
C SER A 313 -22.53 -5.69 -24.76
N ILE A 314 -21.92 -6.17 -23.67
CA ILE A 314 -21.97 -5.53 -22.36
C ILE A 314 -21.17 -4.21 -22.39
N LEU A 315 -20.02 -4.19 -23.03
CA LEU A 315 -19.19 -2.98 -23.15
C LEU A 315 -19.89 -1.89 -23.97
N ASP A 316 -20.54 -2.25 -25.10
CA ASP A 316 -21.30 -1.31 -25.91
C ASP A 316 -22.44 -0.64 -25.11
N VAL A 317 -23.17 -1.41 -24.29
CA VAL A 317 -24.23 -0.85 -23.42
C VAL A 317 -23.64 0.04 -22.32
N ALA A 318 -22.45 -0.31 -21.79
CA ALA A 318 -21.83 0.48 -20.72
C ALA A 318 -21.25 1.82 -21.23
N ASP A 319 -20.86 1.89 -22.49
CA ASP A 319 -20.36 3.14 -23.11
C ASP A 319 -21.50 4.12 -23.47
N GLU A 320 -22.74 3.63 -23.59
CA GLU A 320 -23.93 4.45 -23.86
C GLU A 320 -24.60 5.01 -22.58
N ALA A 321 -24.23 4.53 -21.39
CA ALA A 321 -24.82 4.88 -20.11
C ALA A 321 -23.99 5.92 -19.33
#